data_da25bda88ebb6d8f9a025bf257fabcd6
#
_entry.id   da25bda88ebb6d8f9a025bf257fabcd6
#
_cell.length_a   1.000
_cell.length_b   1.000
_cell.length_c   1.000
_cell.angle_alpha   90.00
_cell.angle_beta   90.00
_cell.angle_gamma   90.00
#
_symmetry.space_group_name_H-M   'P 1'
#
loop_
_entity.id
_entity.type
_entity.pdbx_description
1 polymer ?
#
loop_
_entity_poly.entity_id
_entity_poly.type
_entity_poly.pdbx_seq_one_letter_code
_entity_poly.pdbx_strand_id
1 'polypeptide(L)'
;PTHLPESRKIMARLPGFAKLSPTERIEALLKEGLLTWDEAQILKEQKGLPLSIADQLTENVLSTFDLPFSLAPYFLINGRDYVLPMVTEEPSVVAAASFAAKLIQRSGGFTTQVHQRQMIGEIALTDVKDVEMASKRILEDKETLLQLANEAYPSIVKRGGGARDLWVENKGDFLIVYLAVDPKEAMGANMLN
;
A
#
# COMPACT_ATOMS: atom_id res chain seq x y z
N PRO A 1 11.27 5.39 -13.93
CA PRO A 1 12.14 5.48 -12.79
C PRO A 1 12.22 6.94 -12.38
N THR A 2 11.28 7.35 -11.53
CA THR A 2 11.36 8.62 -10.84
C THR A 2 12.44 8.48 -9.79
N HIS A 3 13.62 9.05 -10.07
CA HIS A 3 14.63 9.30 -9.07
C HIS A 3 14.00 10.16 -7.97
N LEU A 4 13.66 9.56 -6.86
CA LEU A 4 13.47 10.29 -5.61
C LEU A 4 14.83 10.93 -5.30
N PRO A 5 14.89 12.26 -5.06
CA PRO A 5 16.13 12.93 -4.74
C PRO A 5 16.77 12.28 -3.52
N GLU A 6 18.11 12.17 -3.56
CA GLU A 6 18.95 11.62 -2.49
C GLU A 6 18.48 12.08 -1.12
N SER A 7 18.27 11.10 -0.26
CA SER A 7 17.76 11.21 1.09
C SER A 7 18.28 12.42 1.84
N ARG A 8 17.50 13.50 1.89
CA ARG A 8 17.61 14.43 3.00
C ARG A 8 17.38 13.58 4.27
N LYS A 9 18.28 13.64 5.22
CA LYS A 9 18.08 13.11 6.56
C LYS A 9 16.91 13.89 7.16
N ILE A 10 15.71 13.38 6.99
CA ILE A 10 14.50 13.95 7.55
C ILE A 10 14.50 13.52 9.02
N MET A 11 15.22 14.24 9.86
CA MET A 11 15.01 14.18 11.30
C MET A 11 13.77 15.02 11.60
N ALA A 12 12.60 14.54 11.19
CA ALA A 12 11.33 15.20 11.47
C ALA A 12 10.99 15.04 12.95
N ARG A 13 11.72 15.73 13.80
CA ARG A 13 11.35 15.96 15.20
C ARG A 13 10.39 17.13 15.22
N LEU A 14 9.12 16.84 15.37
CA LEU A 14 8.06 17.83 15.50
C LEU A 14 7.60 17.90 16.98
N PRO A 15 8.43 18.48 17.90
CA PRO A 15 8.10 18.53 19.32
C PRO A 15 6.85 19.40 19.51
N GLY A 16 5.89 18.90 20.28
CA GLY A 16 4.67 19.65 20.57
C GLY A 16 3.68 19.75 19.42
N PHE A 17 3.90 19.06 18.28
CA PHE A 17 3.06 19.14 17.08
C PHE A 17 1.56 18.98 17.36
N ALA A 18 1.18 18.07 18.25
CA ALA A 18 -0.22 17.85 18.63
C ALA A 18 -0.89 19.08 19.29
N LYS A 19 -0.11 19.99 19.86
CA LYS A 19 -0.60 21.20 20.55
C LYS A 19 -0.75 22.41 19.62
N LEU A 20 -0.21 22.33 18.41
CA LEU A 20 -0.27 23.37 17.41
C LEU A 20 -1.67 23.40 16.76
N SER A 21 -2.10 24.57 16.32
CA SER A 21 -3.26 24.74 15.45
C SER A 21 -3.01 24.11 14.07
N PRO A 22 -4.04 23.82 13.27
CA PRO A 22 -3.86 23.29 11.92
C PRO A 22 -2.91 24.12 11.04
N THR A 23 -3.04 25.46 11.07
CA THR A 23 -2.16 26.36 10.31
C THR A 23 -0.71 26.29 10.80
N GLU A 24 -0.48 26.32 12.12
CA GLU A 24 0.86 26.19 12.67
C GLU A 24 1.50 24.83 12.36
N ARG A 25 0.71 23.76 12.29
CA ARG A 25 1.20 22.44 11.87
C ARG A 25 1.70 22.46 10.42
N ILE A 26 0.94 23.07 9.50
CA ILE A 26 1.35 23.22 8.10
C ILE A 26 2.65 24.03 8.00
N GLU A 27 2.77 25.11 8.76
CA GLU A 27 3.98 25.93 8.77
C GLU A 27 5.19 25.18 9.37
N ALA A 28 4.99 24.40 10.41
CA ALA A 28 6.04 23.55 10.97
C ALA A 28 6.56 22.52 9.95
N LEU A 29 5.66 21.89 9.19
CA LEU A 29 6.01 20.93 8.13
C LEU A 29 6.76 21.60 6.97
N LEU A 30 6.32 22.80 6.56
CA LEU A 30 6.99 23.59 5.54
C LEU A 30 8.41 23.98 5.98
N LYS A 31 8.56 24.43 7.23
CA LYS A 31 9.87 24.78 7.83
C LYS A 31 10.83 23.60 7.86
N GLU A 32 10.34 22.41 8.18
CA GLU A 32 11.14 21.17 8.21
C GLU A 32 11.39 20.59 6.80
N GLY A 33 10.88 21.22 5.74
CA GLY A 33 11.02 20.78 4.35
C GLY A 33 10.27 19.48 4.04
N LEU A 34 9.22 19.18 4.80
CA LEU A 34 8.33 18.05 4.62
C LEU A 34 7.18 18.37 3.66
N LEU A 35 6.93 19.65 3.43
CA LEU A 35 6.02 20.19 2.42
C LEU A 35 6.77 21.19 1.56
N THR A 36 6.39 21.25 0.29
CA THR A 36 6.71 22.38 -0.59
C THR A 36 5.77 23.56 -0.26
N TRP A 37 6.11 24.75 -0.78
CA TRP A 37 5.25 25.92 -0.62
C TRP A 37 3.87 25.69 -1.24
N ASP A 38 3.80 25.11 -2.44
CA ASP A 38 2.55 24.83 -3.16
C ASP A 38 1.66 23.85 -2.39
N GLU A 39 2.24 22.76 -1.85
CA GLU A 39 1.51 21.80 -1.01
C GLU A 39 0.95 22.46 0.26
N ALA A 40 1.73 23.32 0.88
CA ALA A 40 1.28 24.07 2.07
C ALA A 40 0.12 25.00 1.73
N GLN A 41 0.10 25.66 0.55
CA GLN A 41 -1.02 26.48 0.12
C GLN A 41 -2.29 25.65 -0.11
N ILE A 42 -2.17 24.51 -0.80
CA ILE A 42 -3.30 23.58 -1.04
C ILE A 42 -3.95 23.19 0.30
N LEU A 43 -3.15 22.83 1.30
CA LEU A 43 -3.65 22.45 2.62
C LEU A 43 -4.30 23.63 3.37
N LYS A 44 -3.74 24.84 3.26
CA LYS A 44 -4.31 26.06 3.88
C LYS A 44 -5.63 26.49 3.25
N GLU A 45 -5.77 26.32 1.96
CA GLU A 45 -6.98 26.65 1.22
C GLU A 45 -8.16 25.70 1.49
N GLN A 46 -7.89 24.54 2.12
CA GLN A 46 -8.91 23.52 2.46
C GLN A 46 -9.83 23.16 1.29
N LYS A 47 -9.29 23.17 0.07
CA LYS A 47 -10.03 22.77 -1.12
C LYS A 47 -10.20 21.25 -1.11
N GLY A 48 -11.45 20.81 -1.04
CA GLY A 48 -11.81 19.40 -1.19
C GLY A 48 -11.60 18.89 -2.63
N LEU A 49 -11.90 17.62 -2.84
CA LEU A 49 -11.86 17.00 -4.16
C LEU A 49 -12.92 17.66 -5.08
N PRO A 50 -12.53 18.22 -6.24
CA PRO A 50 -13.49 18.76 -7.19
C PRO A 50 -14.49 17.69 -7.65
N LEU A 51 -15.78 18.04 -7.73
CA LEU A 51 -16.83 17.10 -8.11
C LEU A 51 -16.60 16.49 -9.50
N SER A 52 -16.04 17.27 -10.44
CA SER A 52 -15.66 16.80 -11.78
C SER A 52 -14.57 15.72 -11.78
N ILE A 53 -13.72 15.69 -10.76
CA ILE A 53 -12.71 14.63 -10.56
C ILE A 53 -13.36 13.44 -9.85
N ALA A 54 -14.17 13.70 -8.82
CA ALA A 54 -14.87 12.65 -8.09
C ALA A 54 -15.73 11.77 -9.03
N ASP A 55 -16.45 12.40 -9.97
CA ASP A 55 -17.29 11.73 -10.96
C ASP A 55 -16.52 10.84 -11.95
N GLN A 56 -15.20 11.05 -12.08
CA GLN A 56 -14.33 10.18 -12.87
C GLN A 56 -13.72 9.03 -12.06
N LEU A 57 -13.81 9.10 -10.73
CA LEU A 57 -13.20 8.09 -9.84
C LEU A 57 -14.15 6.95 -9.50
N THR A 58 -15.45 7.22 -9.49
CA THR A 58 -16.48 6.22 -9.18
C THR A 58 -17.80 6.58 -9.84
N GLU A 59 -18.72 5.61 -9.94
CA GLU A 59 -20.01 5.75 -10.59
C GLU A 59 -21.03 6.47 -9.70
N ASN A 60 -22.01 7.15 -10.31
CA ASN A 60 -23.20 7.74 -9.66
C ASN A 60 -22.87 8.75 -8.56
N VAL A 61 -21.82 9.53 -8.72
CA VAL A 61 -21.38 10.52 -7.74
C VAL A 61 -22.44 11.65 -7.59
N LEU A 62 -22.81 11.95 -6.36
CA LEU A 62 -23.68 13.08 -6.01
C LEU A 62 -22.90 14.22 -5.36
N SER A 63 -21.89 13.90 -4.55
CA SER A 63 -21.08 14.85 -3.79
C SER A 63 -19.79 14.19 -3.33
N THR A 64 -18.96 14.93 -2.60
CA THR A 64 -17.78 14.43 -1.89
C THR A 64 -18.05 14.40 -0.39
N PHE A 65 -17.33 13.53 0.32
CA PHE A 65 -17.37 13.42 1.77
C PHE A 65 -15.97 13.60 2.33
N ASP A 66 -15.80 14.58 3.22
CA ASP A 66 -14.50 14.90 3.78
C ASP A 66 -14.19 14.08 5.03
N LEU A 67 -12.96 13.56 5.09
CA LEU A 67 -12.40 12.89 6.27
C LEU A 67 -11.20 13.67 6.79
N PRO A 68 -10.93 13.64 8.12
CA PRO A 68 -9.76 14.28 8.69
C PRO A 68 -8.46 13.74 8.10
N PHE A 69 -7.63 14.62 7.55
CA PHE A 69 -6.29 14.33 7.07
C PHE A 69 -5.28 14.76 8.13
N SER A 70 -4.53 13.81 8.66
CA SER A 70 -3.64 13.98 9.81
C SER A 70 -2.25 13.41 9.53
N LEU A 71 -1.29 13.65 10.41
CA LEU A 71 0.06 13.11 10.33
C LEU A 71 0.44 12.39 11.62
N ALA A 72 1.02 11.19 11.47
CA ALA A 72 1.65 10.45 12.56
C ALA A 72 3.18 10.57 12.44
N PRO A 73 3.85 11.32 13.33
CA PRO A 73 5.31 11.47 13.36
C PRO A 73 6.00 10.32 14.08
N TYR A 74 7.35 10.39 14.11
CA TYR A 74 8.26 9.54 14.88
C TYR A 74 8.49 8.14 14.31
N PHE A 75 8.14 7.85 13.07
CA PHE A 75 8.46 6.57 12.45
C PHE A 75 9.93 6.54 12.01
N LEU A 76 10.77 5.86 12.78
CA LEU A 76 12.14 5.52 12.39
C LEU A 76 12.10 4.14 11.74
N ILE A 77 12.31 4.08 10.42
CA ILE A 77 12.25 2.84 9.63
C ILE A 77 13.57 2.65 8.89
N ASN A 78 14.25 1.54 9.12
CA ASN A 78 15.56 1.24 8.54
C ASN A 78 16.57 2.41 8.69
N GLY A 79 16.57 3.05 9.87
CA GLY A 79 17.46 4.14 10.20
C GLY A 79 17.09 5.51 9.60
N ARG A 80 15.90 5.65 8.98
CA ARG A 80 15.39 6.89 8.42
C ARG A 80 14.10 7.33 9.12
N ASP A 81 13.98 8.62 9.39
CA ASP A 81 12.77 9.20 9.96
C ASP A 81 11.71 9.42 8.87
N TYR A 82 10.46 9.08 9.20
CA TYR A 82 9.29 9.29 8.36
C TYR A 82 8.16 9.95 9.15
N VAL A 83 7.34 10.70 8.44
CA VAL A 83 6.05 11.20 8.90
C VAL A 83 4.99 10.57 8.01
N LEU A 84 4.02 9.88 8.61
CA LEU A 84 3.01 9.14 7.85
C LEU A 84 1.71 9.94 7.76
N PRO A 85 1.22 10.27 6.54
CA PRO A 85 -0.11 10.83 6.37
C PRO A 85 -1.16 9.75 6.68
N MET A 86 -2.23 10.15 7.37
CA MET A 86 -3.32 9.27 7.75
C MET A 86 -4.66 9.96 7.54
N VAL A 87 -5.60 9.24 6.95
CA VAL A 87 -7.01 9.63 6.86
C VAL A 87 -7.79 8.68 7.75
N THR A 88 -8.55 9.20 8.68
CA THR A 88 -9.32 8.39 9.63
C THR A 88 -10.57 9.13 10.10
N GLU A 89 -11.63 8.38 10.30
CA GLU A 89 -12.89 8.81 10.89
C GLU A 89 -12.94 8.62 12.41
N GLU A 90 -11.97 7.87 12.98
CA GLU A 90 -11.96 7.49 14.38
C GLU A 90 -10.96 8.31 15.19
N PRO A 91 -11.37 8.86 16.35
CA PRO A 91 -10.46 9.50 17.28
C PRO A 91 -9.37 8.55 17.81
N SER A 92 -8.26 9.11 18.25
CA SER A 92 -7.16 8.41 18.92
C SER A 92 -6.27 7.53 18.04
N VAL A 93 -6.67 7.11 16.83
CA VAL A 93 -5.88 6.25 15.96
C VAL A 93 -4.52 6.91 15.61
N VAL A 94 -4.52 8.18 15.20
CA VAL A 94 -3.30 8.92 14.87
C VAL A 94 -2.42 9.14 16.12
N ALA A 95 -3.06 9.40 17.28
CA ALA A 95 -2.35 9.57 18.54
C ALA A 95 -1.69 8.24 18.99
N ALA A 96 -2.41 7.13 18.89
CA ALA A 96 -1.89 5.80 19.22
C ALA A 96 -0.72 5.41 18.31
N ALA A 97 -0.85 5.61 16.98
CA ALA A 97 0.21 5.35 16.01
C ALA A 97 1.46 6.19 16.31
N SER A 98 1.28 7.49 16.58
CA SER A 98 2.38 8.41 16.93
C SER A 98 3.08 8.02 18.24
N PHE A 99 2.30 7.60 19.25
CA PHE A 99 2.83 7.17 20.53
C PHE A 99 3.62 5.87 20.41
N ALA A 100 3.06 4.87 19.73
CA ALA A 100 3.74 3.60 19.48
C ALA A 100 5.03 3.81 18.69
N ALA A 101 4.98 4.60 17.60
CA ALA A 101 6.16 4.94 16.81
C ALA A 101 7.26 5.59 17.64
N LYS A 102 6.89 6.51 18.57
CA LYS A 102 7.84 7.15 19.48
C LYS A 102 8.50 6.19 20.45
N LEU A 103 7.76 5.20 20.96
CA LEU A 103 8.33 4.16 21.83
C LEU A 103 9.31 3.28 21.06
N ILE A 104 8.90 2.82 19.87
CA ILE A 104 9.72 1.97 19.01
C ILE A 104 10.98 2.72 18.54
N GLN A 105 10.87 4.02 18.22
CA GLN A 105 12.00 4.86 17.85
C GLN A 105 13.08 4.88 18.94
N ARG A 106 12.68 4.94 20.22
CA ARG A 106 13.62 4.90 21.37
C ARG A 106 14.38 3.59 21.50
N SER A 107 13.80 2.51 20.95
CA SER A 107 14.37 1.17 20.96
C SER A 107 15.11 0.82 19.66
N GLY A 108 15.38 1.81 18.78
CA GLY A 108 16.13 1.59 17.53
C GLY A 108 15.28 1.65 16.26
N GLY A 109 13.95 1.79 16.38
CA GLY A 109 13.05 1.92 15.24
C GLY A 109 12.56 0.57 14.68
N PHE A 110 11.95 0.65 13.51
CA PHE A 110 11.47 -0.52 12.77
C PHE A 110 12.53 -1.01 11.79
N THR A 111 12.67 -2.32 11.66
CA THR A 111 13.42 -2.94 10.58
C THR A 111 12.44 -3.64 9.64
N THR A 112 12.50 -3.30 8.36
CA THR A 112 11.62 -3.85 7.33
C THR A 112 12.43 -4.35 6.14
N GLN A 113 11.96 -5.44 5.55
CA GLN A 113 12.53 -5.99 4.32
C GLN A 113 11.38 -6.42 3.41
N VAL A 114 11.46 -6.02 2.15
CA VAL A 114 10.53 -6.47 1.11
C VAL A 114 11.25 -7.50 0.24
N HIS A 115 10.79 -8.74 0.28
CA HIS A 115 11.39 -9.83 -0.51
C HIS A 115 10.87 -9.82 -1.95
N GLN A 116 9.56 -9.75 -2.11
CA GLN A 116 8.89 -9.76 -3.41
C GLN A 116 7.65 -8.89 -3.37
N ARG A 117 7.37 -8.21 -4.48
CA ARG A 117 6.15 -7.41 -4.64
C ARG A 117 5.15 -8.22 -5.46
N GLN A 118 4.46 -9.11 -4.77
CA GLN A 118 3.49 -10.01 -5.40
C GLN A 118 2.19 -10.03 -4.61
N MET A 119 1.09 -10.18 -5.32
CA MET A 119 -0.19 -10.57 -4.77
C MET A 119 -0.40 -12.06 -5.04
N ILE A 120 -1.05 -12.73 -4.10
CA ILE A 120 -1.30 -14.17 -4.17
C ILE A 120 -2.81 -14.35 -4.36
N GLY A 121 -3.18 -15.00 -5.46
CA GLY A 121 -4.53 -15.51 -5.69
C GLY A 121 -4.61 -16.96 -5.25
N GLU A 122 -5.78 -17.38 -4.80
CA GLU A 122 -6.06 -18.74 -4.34
C GLU A 122 -7.21 -19.34 -5.14
N ILE A 123 -7.00 -20.55 -5.65
CA ILE A 123 -8.05 -21.37 -6.30
C ILE A 123 -8.22 -22.61 -5.42
N ALA A 124 -9.36 -22.70 -4.74
CA ALA A 124 -9.69 -23.83 -3.90
C ALA A 124 -10.42 -24.91 -4.70
N LEU A 125 -9.82 -26.08 -4.81
CA LEU A 125 -10.40 -27.25 -5.44
C LEU A 125 -10.97 -28.18 -4.36
N THR A 126 -12.24 -28.54 -4.50
CA THR A 126 -12.95 -29.47 -3.60
C THR A 126 -13.13 -30.82 -4.27
N ASP A 127 -13.44 -31.84 -3.49
CA ASP A 127 -13.76 -33.19 -3.95
C ASP A 127 -12.68 -33.83 -4.86
N VAL A 128 -11.43 -33.47 -4.62
CA VAL A 128 -10.28 -33.99 -5.36
C VAL A 128 -10.02 -35.43 -4.88
N LYS A 129 -10.32 -36.42 -5.73
CA LYS A 129 -10.21 -37.85 -5.38
C LYS A 129 -8.78 -38.30 -5.09
N ASP A 130 -7.82 -37.81 -5.86
CA ASP A 130 -6.41 -38.11 -5.72
C ASP A 130 -5.62 -36.80 -5.70
N VAL A 131 -5.36 -36.32 -4.50
CA VAL A 131 -4.70 -35.03 -4.24
C VAL A 131 -3.25 -35.04 -4.72
N GLU A 132 -2.55 -36.16 -4.57
CA GLU A 132 -1.14 -36.27 -4.97
C GLU A 132 -0.99 -36.24 -6.49
N MET A 133 -1.84 -37.01 -7.20
CA MET A 133 -1.84 -37.01 -8.66
C MET A 133 -2.28 -35.65 -9.23
N ALA A 134 -3.32 -35.03 -8.64
CA ALA A 134 -3.78 -33.71 -9.06
C ALA A 134 -2.68 -32.64 -8.87
N SER A 135 -2.06 -32.61 -7.69
CA SER A 135 -0.96 -31.70 -7.42
C SER A 135 0.20 -31.86 -8.41
N LYS A 136 0.58 -33.10 -8.68
CA LYS A 136 1.65 -33.41 -9.62
C LYS A 136 1.33 -32.87 -11.03
N ARG A 137 0.12 -33.14 -11.53
CA ARG A 137 -0.32 -32.67 -12.85
C ARG A 137 -0.33 -31.15 -12.96
N ILE A 138 -0.87 -30.48 -11.95
CA ILE A 138 -0.88 -29.00 -11.91
C ILE A 138 0.55 -28.45 -11.96
N LEU A 139 1.48 -29.04 -11.22
CA LEU A 139 2.88 -28.60 -11.21
C LEU A 139 3.63 -28.96 -12.51
N GLU A 140 3.30 -30.05 -13.16
CA GLU A 140 3.82 -30.41 -14.49
C GLU A 140 3.38 -29.40 -15.56
N ASP A 141 2.15 -28.86 -15.46
CA ASP A 141 1.59 -27.87 -16.37
C ASP A 141 1.87 -26.42 -15.95
N LYS A 142 2.70 -26.20 -14.93
CA LYS A 142 2.95 -24.87 -14.32
C LYS A 142 3.27 -23.78 -15.34
N GLU A 143 4.20 -24.03 -16.26
CA GLU A 143 4.61 -23.03 -17.25
C GLU A 143 3.46 -22.66 -18.19
N THR A 144 2.65 -23.64 -18.62
CA THR A 144 1.45 -23.42 -19.44
C THR A 144 0.42 -22.59 -18.68
N LEU A 145 0.19 -22.90 -17.41
CA LEU A 145 -0.75 -22.16 -16.56
C LEU A 145 -0.30 -20.71 -16.33
N LEU A 146 0.99 -20.48 -16.09
CA LEU A 146 1.55 -19.12 -15.98
C LEU A 146 1.43 -18.33 -17.29
N GLN A 147 1.62 -19.00 -18.43
CA GLN A 147 1.42 -18.38 -19.74
C GLN A 147 -0.04 -17.98 -19.94
N LEU A 148 -1.00 -18.89 -19.68
CA LEU A 148 -2.44 -18.59 -19.78
C LEU A 148 -2.85 -17.42 -18.87
N ALA A 149 -2.36 -17.39 -17.63
CA ALA A 149 -2.61 -16.28 -16.70
C ALA A 149 -2.07 -14.95 -17.27
N ASN A 150 -0.92 -14.95 -17.91
CA ASN A 150 -0.35 -13.76 -18.54
C ASN A 150 -1.10 -13.35 -19.81
N GLU A 151 -1.63 -14.30 -20.58
CA GLU A 151 -2.46 -14.04 -21.76
C GLU A 151 -3.82 -13.48 -21.39
N ALA A 152 -4.36 -13.82 -20.22
CA ALA A 152 -5.62 -13.27 -19.70
C ALA A 152 -5.55 -11.76 -19.44
N TYR A 153 -4.37 -11.23 -19.08
CA TYR A 153 -4.21 -9.80 -18.81
C TYR A 153 -2.93 -9.20 -19.44
N PRO A 154 -2.90 -9.06 -20.77
CA PRO A 154 -1.68 -8.67 -21.51
C PRO A 154 -1.16 -7.28 -21.16
N SER A 155 -2.02 -6.38 -20.66
CA SER A 155 -1.65 -4.99 -20.38
C SER A 155 -0.67 -4.89 -19.20
N ILE A 156 -0.77 -5.78 -18.20
CA ILE A 156 0.17 -5.79 -17.09
C ILE A 156 1.51 -6.38 -17.49
N VAL A 157 1.49 -7.40 -18.34
CA VAL A 157 2.71 -8.02 -18.88
C VAL A 157 3.53 -7.00 -19.68
N LYS A 158 2.88 -6.17 -20.51
CA LYS A 158 3.53 -5.06 -21.23
C LYS A 158 4.20 -4.04 -20.32
N ARG A 159 3.71 -3.90 -19.08
CA ARG A 159 4.32 -3.02 -18.05
C ARG A 159 5.40 -3.72 -17.22
N GLY A 160 5.74 -4.97 -17.56
CA GLY A 160 6.74 -5.78 -16.85
C GLY A 160 6.21 -6.49 -15.59
N GLY A 161 4.89 -6.52 -15.38
CA GLY A 161 4.20 -7.30 -14.34
C GLY A 161 3.77 -8.67 -14.83
N GLY A 162 2.69 -9.23 -14.25
CA GLY A 162 2.06 -10.49 -14.62
C GLY A 162 2.37 -11.64 -13.67
N ALA A 163 1.89 -12.84 -14.04
CA ALA A 163 2.08 -14.06 -13.27
C ALA A 163 3.57 -14.43 -13.17
N ARG A 164 4.00 -14.82 -11.97
CA ARG A 164 5.41 -15.08 -11.62
C ARG A 164 5.67 -16.48 -11.13
N ASP A 165 4.73 -17.02 -10.35
CA ASP A 165 4.88 -18.33 -9.74
C ASP A 165 3.53 -18.98 -9.49
N LEU A 166 3.54 -20.31 -9.39
CA LEU A 166 2.40 -21.13 -9.04
C LEU A 166 2.87 -22.28 -8.17
N TRP A 167 2.15 -22.55 -7.08
CA TRP A 167 2.39 -23.70 -6.22
C TRP A 167 1.06 -24.25 -5.71
N VAL A 168 1.12 -25.42 -5.11
CA VAL A 168 -0.06 -26.16 -4.63
C VAL A 168 0.16 -26.56 -3.18
N GLU A 169 -0.89 -26.44 -2.36
CA GLU A 169 -0.90 -26.91 -0.97
C GLU A 169 -2.16 -27.73 -0.69
N ASN A 170 -1.99 -28.85 0.00
CA ASN A 170 -3.11 -29.61 0.55
C ASN A 170 -3.50 -28.98 1.90
N LYS A 171 -4.75 -28.53 2.02
CA LYS A 171 -5.35 -27.94 3.22
C LYS A 171 -6.56 -28.75 3.69
N GLY A 172 -6.38 -30.05 3.88
CA GLY A 172 -7.43 -30.96 4.32
C GLY A 172 -8.47 -31.22 3.22
N ASP A 173 -9.65 -30.61 3.36
CA ASP A 173 -10.74 -30.80 2.37
C ASP A 173 -10.51 -30.04 1.06
N PHE A 174 -9.47 -29.22 1.00
CA PHE A 174 -9.15 -28.38 -0.16
C PHE A 174 -7.75 -28.66 -0.69
N LEU A 175 -7.64 -28.74 -2.01
CA LEU A 175 -6.38 -28.57 -2.71
C LEU A 175 -6.31 -27.13 -3.21
N ILE A 176 -5.41 -26.33 -2.62
CA ILE A 176 -5.29 -24.92 -2.96
C ILE A 176 -4.18 -24.73 -4.00
N VAL A 177 -4.54 -24.11 -5.12
CA VAL A 177 -3.58 -23.65 -6.11
C VAL A 177 -3.35 -22.16 -5.88
N TYR A 178 -2.12 -21.80 -5.59
CA TYR A 178 -1.71 -20.42 -5.41
C TYR A 178 -1.10 -19.88 -6.71
N LEU A 179 -1.48 -18.66 -7.06
CA LEU A 179 -0.92 -17.92 -8.19
C LEU A 179 -0.32 -16.60 -7.69
N ALA A 180 0.99 -16.45 -7.85
CA ALA A 180 1.69 -15.21 -7.52
C ALA A 180 1.75 -14.29 -8.74
N VAL A 181 1.24 -13.05 -8.60
CA VAL A 181 1.18 -12.05 -9.66
C VAL A 181 1.87 -10.77 -9.22
N ASP A 182 2.72 -10.20 -10.06
CA ASP A 182 3.27 -8.86 -9.88
C ASP A 182 2.31 -7.83 -10.51
N PRO A 183 1.52 -7.11 -9.72
CA PRO A 183 0.53 -6.17 -10.23
C PRO A 183 1.11 -4.81 -10.59
N LYS A 184 2.40 -4.58 -10.37
CA LYS A 184 3.03 -3.24 -10.46
C LYS A 184 2.29 -2.22 -9.62
N GLU A 185 1.90 -1.08 -10.20
CA GLU A 185 1.15 -0.01 -9.52
C GLU A 185 -0.38 -0.17 -9.69
N ALA A 186 -0.84 -1.27 -10.32
CA ALA A 186 -2.27 -1.51 -10.47
C ALA A 186 -2.90 -2.02 -9.17
N MET A 187 -4.22 -1.87 -9.05
CA MET A 187 -4.98 -2.46 -7.96
C MET A 187 -5.05 -3.98 -8.17
N GLY A 188 -4.26 -4.71 -7.37
CA GLY A 188 -3.98 -6.12 -7.59
C GLY A 188 -5.20 -7.04 -7.52
N ALA A 189 -6.21 -6.72 -6.70
CA ALA A 189 -7.43 -7.53 -6.60
C ALA A 189 -8.13 -7.68 -7.96
N ASN A 190 -8.25 -6.61 -8.75
CA ASN A 190 -8.84 -6.64 -10.08
C ASN A 190 -8.00 -7.41 -11.12
N MET A 191 -6.76 -7.71 -10.76
CA MET A 191 -5.84 -8.44 -11.62
C MET A 191 -5.90 -9.96 -11.41
N LEU A 192 -6.33 -10.38 -10.23
CA LEU A 192 -6.37 -11.78 -9.81
C LEU A 192 -7.75 -12.42 -10.04
N ASN A 193 -8.82 -11.62 -10.08
CA ASN A 193 -10.20 -12.09 -10.22
C ASN A 193 -10.57 -12.32 -11.70
#